data_79f2216b91a5504723a85e6ecc79ad8b
#
_entry.id   79f2216b91a5504723a85e6ecc79ad8b
#
_cell.length_a   1.000
_cell.length_b   1.000
_cell.length_c   1.000
_cell.angle_alpha   90.00
_cell.angle_beta   90.00
_cell.angle_gamma   90.00
#
_symmetry.space_group_name_H-M   'P 1'
#
loop_
_entity.id
_entity.type
_entity.pdbx_description
1 polymer ?
#
loop_
_entity_poly.entity_id
_entity_poly.type
_entity_poly.pdbx_seq_one_letter_code
_entity_poly.pdbx_strand_id
1 'polypeptide(L)'
;MIQSPVVKSLYNFATVNAEEVAHVYPNGIQDICDRQIDGLIIENFLNRTEVDKVVSQLNRKGPWEGSPFGDILIYGPALYVSSEDTGKYCREALEFRHFCRQLFSGGRDFERRMREVLSTLSGGRVVELPKAADGSEYTPASIRVLETDQFMGWHFENQFLHCTPGYRELINKIELSDHLAYFVVLSDPEAGGELVLYDIQWHETEWTDRENGGRRRNGTINGRPLAEVMEEYSQMTISPKPGSLVIFDGGRILHRVSAVKGKRRRITIGGFVAFSRQREKVFYWS
;
A
#
# COMPACT_ATOMS: atom_id res chain seq x y z
N MET A 1 -34.08 -16.07 -24.59
CA MET A 1 -33.26 -15.03 -24.02
C MET A 1 -31.96 -15.70 -23.61
N ILE A 2 -30.87 -15.43 -24.32
CA ILE A 2 -29.53 -15.95 -23.97
C ILE A 2 -29.02 -15.02 -22.86
N GLN A 3 -28.92 -15.54 -21.63
CA GLN A 3 -28.24 -14.81 -20.56
C GLN A 3 -26.78 -14.65 -20.98
N SER A 4 -26.33 -13.39 -21.11
CA SER A 4 -24.91 -13.11 -21.29
C SER A 4 -24.14 -13.75 -20.14
N PRO A 5 -23.01 -14.44 -20.39
CA PRO A 5 -22.22 -15.02 -19.32
C PRO A 5 -21.78 -13.88 -18.38
N VAL A 6 -22.06 -14.06 -17.10
CA VAL A 6 -21.52 -13.19 -16.05
C VAL A 6 -20.00 -13.36 -16.10
N VAL A 7 -19.30 -12.36 -16.65
CA VAL A 7 -17.83 -12.33 -16.60
C VAL A 7 -17.44 -12.23 -15.13
N LYS A 8 -16.96 -13.33 -14.57
CA LYS A 8 -16.47 -13.36 -13.19
C LYS A 8 -15.25 -12.44 -13.12
N SER A 9 -15.29 -11.46 -12.25
CA SER A 9 -14.11 -10.61 -11.95
C SER A 9 -12.94 -11.48 -11.53
N LEU A 10 -11.71 -11.13 -11.96
CA LEU A 10 -10.50 -11.86 -11.61
C LEU A 10 -10.28 -11.91 -10.09
N TYR A 11 -10.52 -10.78 -9.44
CA TYR A 11 -10.43 -10.61 -7.98
C TYR A 11 -11.72 -9.99 -7.43
N ASN A 12 -12.06 -10.37 -6.20
CA ASN A 12 -13.24 -9.85 -5.49
C ASN A 12 -12.87 -8.61 -4.67
N PHE A 13 -13.01 -7.42 -5.26
CA PHE A 13 -12.90 -6.15 -4.54
C PHE A 13 -14.28 -5.63 -4.15
N ALA A 14 -14.49 -5.45 -2.86
CA ALA A 14 -15.71 -4.86 -2.35
C ALA A 14 -15.55 -3.33 -2.23
N THR A 15 -16.62 -2.59 -2.54
CA THR A 15 -16.68 -1.13 -2.38
C THR A 15 -17.73 -0.79 -1.33
N VAL A 16 -17.37 0.07 -0.37
CA VAL A 16 -18.23 0.50 0.73
C VAL A 16 -18.00 1.98 1.04
N ASN A 17 -19.02 2.69 1.53
CA ASN A 17 -18.86 4.04 2.04
C ASN A 17 -18.21 4.02 3.44
N ALA A 18 -17.36 5.00 3.75
CA ALA A 18 -16.69 5.10 5.05
C ALA A 18 -17.65 5.12 6.24
N GLU A 19 -18.85 5.66 6.07
CA GLU A 19 -19.89 5.70 7.12
C GLU A 19 -20.51 4.32 7.40
N GLU A 20 -20.47 3.41 6.42
CA GLU A 20 -21.08 2.08 6.50
C GLU A 20 -20.08 0.99 6.85
N VAL A 21 -18.79 1.28 6.77
CA VAL A 21 -17.71 0.28 6.89
C VAL A 21 -17.78 -0.54 8.19
N ALA A 22 -18.14 0.12 9.30
CA ALA A 22 -18.27 -0.53 10.61
C ALA A 22 -19.40 -1.58 10.65
N HIS A 23 -20.43 -1.39 9.85
CA HIS A 23 -21.58 -2.29 9.80
C HIS A 23 -21.38 -3.41 8.78
N VAL A 24 -20.81 -3.07 7.62
CA VAL A 24 -20.70 -4.02 6.48
C VAL A 24 -19.45 -4.91 6.57
N TYR A 25 -18.33 -4.33 7.01
CA TYR A 25 -17.04 -5.03 7.08
C TYR A 25 -16.34 -4.88 8.45
N PRO A 26 -16.99 -5.27 9.57
CA PRO A 26 -16.38 -5.14 10.90
C PRO A 26 -15.12 -6.01 11.08
N ASN A 27 -14.90 -6.99 10.22
CA ASN A 27 -13.72 -7.86 10.18
C ASN A 27 -13.01 -7.83 8.82
N GLY A 28 -13.13 -6.75 8.05
CA GLY A 28 -12.69 -6.68 6.66
C GLY A 28 -11.20 -7.00 6.44
N ILE A 29 -10.31 -6.70 7.41
CA ILE A 29 -8.90 -7.14 7.36
C ILE A 29 -8.81 -8.67 7.43
N GLN A 30 -9.57 -9.30 8.34
CA GLN A 30 -9.63 -10.75 8.45
C GLN A 30 -10.21 -11.39 7.19
N ASP A 31 -11.27 -10.78 6.62
CA ASP A 31 -11.91 -11.27 5.39
C ASP A 31 -10.94 -11.27 4.20
N ILE A 32 -10.04 -10.28 4.12
CA ILE A 32 -8.97 -10.25 3.12
C ILE A 32 -7.92 -11.34 3.40
N CYS A 33 -7.45 -11.46 4.65
CA CYS A 33 -6.46 -12.46 5.03
C CYS A 33 -6.98 -13.90 4.82
N ASP A 34 -8.28 -14.14 5.05
CA ASP A 34 -8.94 -15.42 4.86
C ASP A 34 -9.42 -15.63 3.40
N ARG A 35 -9.11 -14.70 2.48
CA ARG A 35 -9.43 -14.76 1.04
C ARG A 35 -10.93 -14.83 0.74
N GLN A 36 -11.78 -14.29 1.60
CA GLN A 36 -13.21 -14.13 1.33
C GLN A 36 -13.43 -12.99 0.34
N ILE A 37 -12.60 -11.94 0.44
CA ILE A 37 -12.44 -10.87 -0.53
C ILE A 37 -10.94 -10.65 -0.79
N ASP A 38 -10.58 -10.03 -1.90
CA ASP A 38 -9.18 -9.74 -2.25
C ASP A 38 -8.78 -8.31 -1.89
N GLY A 39 -9.75 -7.45 -1.65
CA GLY A 39 -9.53 -6.08 -1.21
C GLY A 39 -10.80 -5.30 -0.93
N LEU A 40 -10.62 -4.16 -0.27
CA LEU A 40 -11.66 -3.19 0.07
C LEU A 40 -11.32 -1.82 -0.51
N ILE A 41 -12.33 -1.18 -1.10
CA ILE A 41 -12.30 0.23 -1.51
C ILE A 41 -13.30 0.96 -0.62
N ILE A 42 -12.79 1.83 0.27
CA ILE A 42 -13.59 2.60 1.20
C ILE A 42 -13.72 4.02 0.65
N GLU A 43 -14.84 4.32 0.00
CA GLU A 43 -15.13 5.64 -0.56
C GLU A 43 -15.40 6.66 0.57
N ASN A 44 -15.07 7.93 0.31
CA ASN A 44 -15.26 9.05 1.25
C ASN A 44 -14.48 8.90 2.58
N PHE A 45 -13.37 8.14 2.58
CA PHE A 45 -12.45 8.11 3.72
C PHE A 45 -11.88 9.50 4.01
N LEU A 46 -11.54 10.28 2.98
CA LEU A 46 -11.36 11.73 3.01
C LEU A 46 -12.43 12.36 2.13
N ASN A 47 -13.07 13.43 2.62
CA ASN A 47 -13.98 14.17 1.76
C ASN A 47 -13.23 15.07 0.77
N ARG A 48 -13.92 15.58 -0.23
CA ARG A 48 -13.33 16.38 -1.31
C ARG A 48 -12.57 17.60 -0.79
N THR A 49 -13.11 18.32 0.17
CA THR A 49 -12.49 19.52 0.76
C THR A 49 -11.17 19.18 1.47
N GLU A 50 -11.12 18.06 2.18
CA GLU A 50 -9.91 17.56 2.83
C GLU A 50 -8.84 17.21 1.80
N VAL A 51 -9.21 16.48 0.75
CA VAL A 51 -8.31 16.13 -0.36
C VAL A 51 -7.74 17.37 -1.02
N ASP A 52 -8.58 18.31 -1.43
CA ASP A 52 -8.15 19.54 -2.10
C ASP A 52 -7.20 20.37 -1.23
N LYS A 53 -7.45 20.43 0.09
CA LYS A 53 -6.58 21.11 1.05
C LYS A 53 -5.21 20.43 1.16
N VAL A 54 -5.19 19.10 1.29
CA VAL A 54 -3.95 18.32 1.39
C VAL A 54 -3.11 18.49 0.13
N VAL A 55 -3.70 18.32 -1.05
CA VAL A 55 -3.02 18.47 -2.34
C VAL A 55 -2.49 19.90 -2.53
N SER A 56 -3.30 20.92 -2.16
CA SER A 56 -2.85 22.32 -2.22
C SER A 56 -1.65 22.59 -1.31
N GLN A 57 -1.62 22.01 -0.12
CA GLN A 57 -0.50 22.15 0.81
C GLN A 57 0.75 21.42 0.30
N LEU A 58 0.60 20.21 -0.26
CA LEU A 58 1.69 19.47 -0.87
C LEU A 58 2.33 20.28 -2.01
N ASN A 59 1.51 20.83 -2.89
CA ASN A 59 2.01 21.64 -4.03
C ASN A 59 2.78 22.89 -3.60
N ARG A 60 2.50 23.46 -2.42
CA ARG A 60 3.22 24.65 -1.90
C ARG A 60 4.54 24.31 -1.21
N LYS A 61 4.65 23.10 -0.64
CA LYS A 61 5.79 22.73 0.21
C LYS A 61 6.98 22.14 -0.55
N GLY A 62 6.91 21.95 -1.90
CA GLY A 62 7.97 21.39 -2.75
C GLY A 62 9.36 21.39 -2.17
N PRO A 63 10.47 21.16 -2.71
CA PRO A 63 10.74 20.13 -3.69
C PRO A 63 10.68 18.73 -3.04
N TRP A 64 10.30 17.79 -3.82
CA TRP A 64 10.23 16.40 -3.44
C TRP A 64 11.59 15.75 -3.72
N GLU A 65 12.16 15.04 -2.76
CA GLU A 65 13.37 14.28 -3.01
C GLU A 65 13.06 13.05 -3.86
N GLY A 66 13.91 12.76 -4.82
CA GLY A 66 13.80 11.57 -5.66
C GLY A 66 14.01 10.29 -4.84
N SER A 67 13.24 9.26 -5.18
CA SER A 67 13.36 7.94 -4.58
C SER A 67 14.52 7.15 -5.23
N PRO A 68 15.20 6.27 -4.46
CA PRO A 68 16.11 5.28 -5.04
C PRO A 68 15.40 4.22 -5.90
N PHE A 69 14.06 4.25 -5.99
CA PHE A 69 13.24 3.42 -6.88
C PHE A 69 12.90 4.14 -8.19
N GLY A 70 13.91 4.56 -8.95
CA GLY A 70 13.73 5.30 -10.20
C GLY A 70 13.28 6.73 -9.94
N ASP A 71 12.48 7.28 -10.86
CA ASP A 71 12.08 8.68 -10.84
C ASP A 71 10.87 9.00 -9.96
N ILE A 72 10.39 8.01 -9.17
CA ILE A 72 9.24 8.18 -8.28
C ILE A 72 9.62 9.09 -7.13
N LEU A 73 8.83 10.12 -6.88
CA LEU A 73 9.01 11.00 -5.74
C LEU A 73 8.32 10.41 -4.51
N ILE A 74 9.08 10.22 -3.41
CA ILE A 74 8.56 9.71 -2.14
C ILE A 74 8.81 10.74 -1.04
N TYR A 75 7.76 11.05 -0.28
CA TYR A 75 7.85 11.82 0.96
C TYR A 75 7.70 10.91 2.15
N GLY A 76 8.62 11.07 3.09
CA GLY A 76 8.72 10.21 4.26
C GLY A 76 9.53 8.95 4.01
N PRO A 77 10.04 8.33 5.07
CA PRO A 77 10.80 7.10 4.97
C PRO A 77 9.88 5.94 4.57
N ALA A 78 10.44 5.01 3.81
CA ALA A 78 9.78 3.75 3.50
C ALA A 78 10.69 2.60 3.91
N LEU A 79 10.17 1.67 4.71
CA LEU A 79 10.97 0.60 5.31
C LEU A 79 11.64 -0.29 4.24
N TYR A 80 10.94 -0.52 3.12
CA TYR A 80 11.44 -1.31 1.99
C TYR A 80 12.60 -0.64 1.23
N VAL A 81 12.82 0.66 1.46
CA VAL A 81 13.96 1.45 0.93
C VAL A 81 15.08 1.54 1.94
N SER A 82 14.73 1.47 3.22
CA SER A 82 15.66 1.74 4.31
C SER A 82 16.79 0.72 4.33
N SER A 83 18.00 1.23 4.48
CA SER A 83 19.17 0.46 4.79
C SER A 83 19.06 -0.19 6.18
N GLU A 84 20.12 -0.86 6.63
CA GLU A 84 20.19 -1.46 7.98
C GLU A 84 20.12 -0.45 9.13
N ASP A 85 20.18 0.87 8.86
CA ASP A 85 20.09 1.92 9.87
C ASP A 85 18.64 2.23 10.28
N THR A 86 18.10 1.39 11.15
CA THR A 86 16.77 1.60 11.75
C THR A 86 16.68 2.92 12.52
N GLY A 87 17.79 3.39 13.12
CA GLY A 87 17.82 4.67 13.83
C GLY A 87 17.60 5.87 12.92
N LYS A 88 18.20 5.87 11.72
CA LYS A 88 17.95 6.90 10.70
C LYS A 88 16.48 6.86 10.26
N TYR A 89 15.98 5.67 9.94
CA TYR A 89 14.57 5.50 9.53
C TYR A 89 13.60 6.05 10.59
N CYS A 90 13.80 5.75 11.88
CA CYS A 90 12.93 6.23 12.96
C CYS A 90 13.00 7.75 13.16
N ARG A 91 14.16 8.38 12.99
CA ARG A 91 14.26 9.86 13.01
C ARG A 91 13.47 10.49 11.88
N GLU A 92 13.65 10.01 10.66
CA GLU A 92 12.90 10.47 9.49
C GLU A 92 11.38 10.20 9.64
N ALA A 93 11.00 9.07 10.27
CA ALA A 93 9.62 8.76 10.60
C ALA A 93 8.99 9.79 11.53
N LEU A 94 9.71 10.23 12.55
CA LEU A 94 9.23 11.26 13.49
C LEU A 94 9.00 12.60 12.77
N GLU A 95 9.93 13.01 11.90
CA GLU A 95 9.83 14.23 11.09
C GLU A 95 8.64 14.16 10.13
N PHE A 96 8.47 13.04 9.44
CA PHE A 96 7.36 12.82 8.53
C PHE A 96 6.00 12.82 9.25
N ARG A 97 5.89 12.20 10.42
CA ARG A 97 4.68 12.24 11.24
C ARG A 97 4.33 13.68 11.66
N HIS A 98 5.33 14.48 12.01
CA HIS A 98 5.12 15.90 12.28
C HIS A 98 4.63 16.66 11.03
N PHE A 99 5.22 16.39 9.88
CA PHE A 99 4.78 16.93 8.59
C PHE A 99 3.32 16.52 8.27
N CYS A 100 2.94 15.26 8.44
CA CYS A 100 1.58 14.78 8.24
C CYS A 100 0.57 15.50 9.14
N ARG A 101 0.87 15.73 10.42
CA ARG A 101 -0.01 16.50 11.32
C ARG A 101 -0.26 17.92 10.80
N GLN A 102 0.75 18.56 10.23
CA GLN A 102 0.57 19.87 9.62
C GLN A 102 -0.23 19.81 8.30
N LEU A 103 0.03 18.77 7.49
CA LEU A 103 -0.61 18.56 6.20
C LEU A 103 -2.13 18.34 6.35
N PHE A 104 -2.53 17.54 7.34
CA PHE A 104 -3.92 17.26 7.66
C PHE A 104 -4.51 18.20 8.73
N SER A 105 -3.83 19.31 9.03
CA SER A 105 -4.31 20.30 10.01
C SER A 105 -5.65 20.91 9.57
N GLY A 106 -6.60 20.98 10.52
CA GLY A 106 -7.97 21.48 10.29
C GLY A 106 -9.00 20.40 9.91
N GLY A 107 -8.59 19.13 9.87
CA GLY A 107 -9.43 17.95 9.82
C GLY A 107 -9.06 16.98 10.94
N ARG A 108 -9.50 15.72 10.82
CA ARG A 108 -8.99 14.66 11.70
C ARG A 108 -7.56 14.30 11.29
N ASP A 109 -6.68 14.16 12.28
CA ASP A 109 -5.30 13.70 12.07
C ASP A 109 -5.27 12.36 11.31
N PHE A 110 -4.35 12.25 10.33
CA PHE A 110 -4.23 11.07 9.48
C PHE A 110 -4.00 9.77 10.29
N GLU A 111 -3.06 9.80 11.25
CA GLU A 111 -2.76 8.62 12.08
C GLU A 111 -3.98 8.19 12.90
N ARG A 112 -4.68 9.14 13.50
CA ARG A 112 -5.90 8.86 14.26
C ARG A 112 -6.97 8.23 13.37
N ARG A 113 -7.19 8.78 12.18
CA ARG A 113 -8.16 8.27 11.23
C ARG A 113 -7.83 6.86 10.74
N MET A 114 -6.54 6.60 10.47
CA MET A 114 -6.09 5.25 10.12
C MET A 114 -6.29 4.26 11.26
N ARG A 115 -5.94 4.62 12.50
CA ARG A 115 -6.20 3.76 13.67
C ARG A 115 -7.68 3.44 13.85
N GLU A 116 -8.54 4.44 13.71
CA GLU A 116 -10.01 4.27 13.84
C GLU A 116 -10.54 3.29 12.78
N VAL A 117 -10.21 3.48 11.50
CA VAL A 117 -10.71 2.60 10.44
C VAL A 117 -10.12 1.20 10.51
N LEU A 118 -8.82 1.05 10.78
CA LEU A 118 -8.18 -0.27 10.90
C LEU A 118 -8.69 -1.03 12.13
N SER A 119 -8.97 -0.34 13.26
CA SER A 119 -9.62 -0.95 14.42
C SER A 119 -11.00 -1.46 14.07
N THR A 120 -11.80 -0.64 13.38
CA THR A 120 -13.13 -1.05 12.89
C THR A 120 -13.04 -2.30 12.00
N LEU A 121 -12.16 -2.29 11.01
CA LEU A 121 -11.97 -3.38 10.05
C LEU A 121 -11.33 -4.65 10.66
N SER A 122 -10.89 -4.61 11.89
CA SER A 122 -10.27 -5.74 12.59
C SER A 122 -11.05 -6.23 13.81
N GLY A 123 -12.35 -5.92 13.88
CA GLY A 123 -13.21 -6.32 15.00
C GLY A 123 -12.90 -5.61 16.30
N GLY A 124 -12.47 -4.35 16.23
CA GLY A 124 -12.16 -3.53 17.42
C GLY A 124 -10.77 -3.78 18.02
N ARG A 125 -9.88 -4.49 17.32
CA ARG A 125 -8.51 -4.74 17.81
C ARG A 125 -7.72 -3.46 17.99
N VAL A 126 -6.76 -3.48 18.90
CA VAL A 126 -5.78 -2.40 19.08
C VAL A 126 -4.94 -2.25 17.81
N VAL A 127 -4.81 -1.00 17.34
CA VAL A 127 -4.02 -0.63 16.16
C VAL A 127 -2.87 0.25 16.58
N GLU A 128 -1.65 -0.14 16.25
CA GLU A 128 -0.44 0.60 16.64
C GLU A 128 0.64 0.57 15.56
N LEU A 129 1.58 1.49 15.66
CA LEU A 129 2.80 1.46 14.85
C LEU A 129 3.77 0.43 15.44
N PRO A 130 4.48 -0.35 14.62
CA PRO A 130 5.59 -1.15 15.11
C PRO A 130 6.65 -0.26 15.79
N LYS A 131 7.40 -0.83 16.72
CA LYS A 131 8.50 -0.14 17.40
C LYS A 131 9.81 -0.85 17.13
N ALA A 132 10.88 -0.07 16.93
CA ALA A 132 12.24 -0.56 16.91
C ALA A 132 12.67 -1.04 18.32
N ALA A 133 13.85 -1.63 18.42
CA ALA A 133 14.37 -2.17 19.67
C ALA A 133 14.56 -1.10 20.76
N ASP A 134 14.86 0.15 20.38
CA ASP A 134 14.99 1.30 21.28
C ASP A 134 13.64 1.95 21.66
N GLY A 135 12.52 1.41 21.20
CA GLY A 135 11.17 1.92 21.43
C GLY A 135 10.69 2.99 20.46
N SER A 136 11.53 3.42 19.52
CA SER A 136 11.16 4.38 18.48
C SER A 136 10.09 3.81 17.54
N GLU A 137 9.08 4.60 17.20
CA GLU A 137 7.97 4.16 16.35
C GLU A 137 8.29 4.31 14.87
N TYR A 138 7.78 3.37 14.08
CA TYR A 138 7.85 3.40 12.62
C TYR A 138 6.94 4.51 12.05
N THR A 139 7.12 4.83 10.76
CA THR A 139 6.21 5.75 10.08
C THR A 139 4.89 5.07 9.74
N PRO A 140 3.74 5.77 9.90
CA PRO A 140 2.44 5.21 9.51
C PRO A 140 2.32 5.04 8.00
N ALA A 141 2.93 5.91 7.20
CA ALA A 141 2.77 5.97 5.75
C ALA A 141 3.96 6.66 5.10
N SER A 142 4.02 6.59 3.78
CA SER A 142 4.79 7.50 2.91
C SER A 142 3.87 8.07 1.82
N ILE A 143 4.21 9.26 1.31
CA ILE A 143 3.48 9.85 0.17
C ILE A 143 4.27 9.54 -1.10
N ARG A 144 3.59 8.98 -2.10
CA ARG A 144 4.16 8.65 -3.40
C ARG A 144 3.54 9.53 -4.47
N VAL A 145 4.41 10.11 -5.31
CA VAL A 145 4.00 10.97 -6.43
C VAL A 145 4.55 10.38 -7.71
N LEU A 146 3.67 10.15 -8.66
CA LEU A 146 4.02 9.78 -10.03
C LEU A 146 3.66 10.92 -10.97
N GLU A 147 4.63 11.36 -11.73
CA GLU A 147 4.48 12.36 -12.76
C GLU A 147 4.18 11.71 -14.13
N THR A 148 3.99 12.53 -15.16
CA THR A 148 3.75 12.05 -16.54
C THR A 148 4.78 11.00 -16.95
N ASP A 149 4.31 9.90 -17.53
CA ASP A 149 5.07 8.72 -17.98
C ASP A 149 5.72 7.89 -16.88
N GLN A 150 5.68 8.32 -15.61
CA GLN A 150 6.14 7.52 -14.49
C GLN A 150 5.14 6.42 -14.15
N PHE A 151 5.65 5.29 -13.69
CA PHE A 151 4.91 4.11 -13.31
C PHE A 151 5.58 3.43 -12.11
N MET A 152 4.85 2.52 -11.46
CA MET A 152 5.46 1.61 -10.49
C MET A 152 5.51 0.21 -11.10
N GLY A 153 6.70 -0.36 -11.18
CA GLY A 153 6.91 -1.71 -11.73
C GLY A 153 6.15 -2.78 -10.95
N TRP A 154 5.95 -3.93 -11.58
CA TRP A 154 5.29 -5.06 -10.94
C TRP A 154 6.09 -5.59 -9.73
N HIS A 155 5.37 -5.96 -8.68
CA HIS A 155 5.93 -6.48 -7.43
C HIS A 155 4.86 -7.21 -6.61
N PHE A 156 5.33 -7.96 -5.63
CA PHE A 156 4.56 -8.40 -4.47
C PHE A 156 5.10 -7.72 -3.22
N GLU A 157 4.26 -7.38 -2.27
CA GLU A 157 4.75 -6.84 -0.99
C GLU A 157 5.53 -7.90 -0.19
N ASN A 158 5.19 -9.18 -0.32
CA ASN A 158 5.90 -10.28 0.35
C ASN A 158 7.38 -10.37 -0.04
N GLN A 159 7.78 -9.88 -1.22
CA GLN A 159 9.19 -9.84 -1.57
C GLN A 159 10.03 -8.99 -0.60
N PHE A 160 9.44 -7.97 0.03
CA PHE A 160 10.14 -7.10 0.97
C PHE A 160 10.44 -7.80 2.30
N LEU A 161 9.60 -8.73 2.74
CA LEU A 161 9.78 -9.48 3.98
C LEU A 161 11.10 -10.28 4.00
N HIS A 162 11.55 -10.71 2.83
CA HIS A 162 12.69 -11.63 2.71
C HIS A 162 13.98 -10.97 2.24
N CYS A 163 13.89 -9.83 1.53
CA CYS A 163 15.07 -9.24 0.88
C CYS A 163 15.43 -7.84 1.38
N THR A 164 14.64 -7.25 2.30
CA THR A 164 14.89 -5.89 2.76
C THR A 164 15.42 -5.89 4.19
N PRO A 165 16.63 -5.36 4.44
CA PRO A 165 17.22 -5.35 5.78
C PRO A 165 16.34 -4.68 6.84
N GLY A 166 15.63 -3.62 6.50
CA GLY A 166 14.73 -2.90 7.41
C GLY A 166 13.60 -3.77 7.99
N TYR A 167 13.23 -4.87 7.32
CA TYR A 167 12.20 -5.78 7.79
C TYR A 167 12.66 -6.81 8.82
N ARG A 168 13.98 -6.96 9.09
CA ARG A 168 14.52 -7.99 9.99
C ARG A 168 13.89 -8.02 11.39
N GLU A 169 13.61 -6.86 11.97
CA GLU A 169 12.95 -6.77 13.27
C GLU A 169 11.43 -6.96 13.15
N LEU A 170 10.84 -6.43 12.08
CA LEU A 170 9.40 -6.42 11.88
C LEU A 170 8.84 -7.82 11.64
N ILE A 171 9.53 -8.67 10.87
CA ILE A 171 9.10 -10.05 10.57
C ILE A 171 8.89 -10.92 11.82
N ASN A 172 9.51 -10.53 12.95
CA ASN A 172 9.30 -11.23 14.22
C ASN A 172 8.05 -10.76 14.99
N LYS A 173 7.39 -9.70 14.54
CA LYS A 173 6.24 -9.06 15.20
C LYS A 173 4.92 -9.32 14.49
N ILE A 174 4.96 -9.50 13.18
CA ILE A 174 3.76 -9.63 12.32
C ILE A 174 3.51 -11.08 11.89
N GLU A 175 2.25 -11.35 11.54
CA GLU A 175 1.86 -12.55 10.81
C GLU A 175 2.23 -12.38 9.33
N LEU A 176 3.15 -13.21 8.84
CA LEU A 176 3.76 -13.01 7.53
C LEU A 176 2.80 -13.28 6.35
N SER A 177 1.78 -14.11 6.58
CA SER A 177 0.73 -14.39 5.58
C SER A 177 -0.24 -13.24 5.38
N ASP A 178 -0.26 -12.27 6.32
CA ASP A 178 -1.25 -11.20 6.39
C ASP A 178 -0.68 -9.83 5.93
N HIS A 179 0.38 -9.84 5.11
CA HIS A 179 1.03 -8.62 4.65
C HIS A 179 0.22 -7.92 3.56
N LEU A 180 -0.67 -7.05 3.98
CA LEU A 180 -1.56 -6.29 3.10
C LEU A 180 -0.96 -4.92 2.75
N ALA A 181 -1.29 -4.41 1.58
CA ALA A 181 -1.01 -3.04 1.19
C ALA A 181 -2.23 -2.13 1.47
N TYR A 182 -1.98 -0.87 1.83
CA TYR A 182 -3.02 0.14 1.84
C TYR A 182 -2.55 1.46 1.25
N PHE A 183 -3.47 2.21 0.64
CA PHE A 183 -3.22 3.58 0.20
C PHE A 183 -4.50 4.40 0.13
N VAL A 184 -4.36 5.69 0.37
CA VAL A 184 -5.41 6.70 0.15
C VAL A 184 -5.05 7.49 -1.11
N VAL A 185 -6.01 7.61 -2.03
CA VAL A 185 -5.85 8.42 -3.24
C VAL A 185 -6.03 9.89 -2.89
N LEU A 186 -5.00 10.70 -3.12
CA LEU A 186 -5.05 12.15 -2.94
C LEU A 186 -5.26 12.88 -4.28
N SER A 187 -4.67 12.36 -5.36
CA SER A 187 -4.86 12.87 -6.71
C SER A 187 -4.79 11.71 -7.70
N ASP A 188 -5.72 11.66 -8.61
CA ASP A 188 -5.73 10.77 -9.76
C ASP A 188 -5.23 11.52 -11.02
N PRO A 189 -4.50 10.88 -11.94
CA PRO A 189 -4.10 11.50 -13.20
C PRO A 189 -5.29 11.68 -14.15
N GLU A 190 -5.06 12.31 -15.31
CA GLU A 190 -6.08 12.43 -16.37
C GLU A 190 -6.35 11.09 -17.06
N ALA A 191 -5.31 10.25 -17.17
CA ALA A 191 -5.39 8.85 -17.61
C ALA A 191 -4.19 8.08 -17.10
N GLY A 192 -4.27 6.75 -17.07
CA GLY A 192 -3.23 5.92 -16.49
C GLY A 192 -3.18 6.02 -14.96
N GLY A 193 -2.13 5.49 -14.36
CA GLY A 193 -1.94 5.50 -12.90
C GLY A 193 -2.85 4.52 -12.15
N GLU A 194 -3.51 3.62 -12.84
CA GLU A 194 -4.37 2.59 -12.24
C GLU A 194 -3.53 1.54 -11.51
N LEU A 195 -4.11 0.94 -10.47
CA LEU A 195 -3.61 -0.30 -9.89
C LEU A 195 -4.00 -1.45 -10.81
N VAL A 196 -3.02 -2.14 -11.38
CA VAL A 196 -3.19 -3.31 -12.24
C VAL A 196 -2.79 -4.56 -11.47
N LEU A 197 -3.69 -5.51 -11.37
CA LEU A 197 -3.54 -6.79 -10.69
C LEU A 197 -3.45 -7.90 -11.71
N TYR A 198 -2.48 -8.81 -11.57
CA TYR A 198 -2.29 -9.95 -12.46
C TYR A 198 -2.83 -11.23 -11.83
N ASP A 199 -3.32 -12.16 -12.64
CA ASP A 199 -3.67 -13.52 -12.21
C ASP A 199 -2.42 -14.36 -11.92
N ILE A 200 -1.58 -13.83 -11.02
CA ILE A 200 -0.36 -14.43 -10.53
C ILE A 200 -0.29 -14.20 -9.03
N GLN A 201 -0.10 -15.27 -8.26
CA GLN A 201 -0.03 -15.22 -6.81
C GLN A 201 1.36 -15.56 -6.29
N TRP A 202 1.73 -15.02 -5.14
CA TRP A 202 3.05 -15.18 -4.53
C TRP A 202 3.50 -16.64 -4.44
N HIS A 203 2.61 -17.55 -4.02
CA HIS A 203 2.93 -18.97 -3.83
C HIS A 203 3.15 -19.74 -5.13
N GLU A 204 2.79 -19.17 -6.28
CA GLU A 204 3.01 -19.75 -7.62
C GLU A 204 4.38 -19.37 -8.18
N THR A 205 5.12 -18.50 -7.46
CA THR A 205 6.36 -17.92 -7.93
C THR A 205 7.55 -18.41 -7.11
N GLU A 206 8.69 -18.53 -7.76
CA GLU A 206 9.97 -18.84 -7.13
C GLU A 206 10.88 -17.61 -7.19
N TRP A 207 11.55 -17.32 -6.07
CA TRP A 207 12.41 -16.15 -5.95
C TRP A 207 13.81 -16.54 -5.55
N THR A 208 14.78 -16.15 -6.37
CA THR A 208 16.20 -16.33 -6.10
C THR A 208 16.87 -15.01 -5.74
N ASP A 209 17.76 -15.04 -4.76
CA ASP A 209 18.62 -13.89 -4.48
C ASP A 209 19.55 -13.66 -5.67
N ARG A 210 19.75 -12.40 -6.06
CA ARG A 210 20.80 -12.08 -7.02
C ARG A 210 22.17 -12.32 -6.38
N GLU A 211 23.02 -13.06 -7.06
CA GLU A 211 24.45 -13.05 -6.77
C GLU A 211 24.94 -11.59 -6.80
N ASN A 212 25.73 -11.19 -5.79
CA ASN A 212 26.32 -9.85 -5.64
C ASN A 212 25.47 -8.73 -4.99
N GLY A 213 24.60 -9.05 -4.04
CA GLY A 213 23.98 -8.02 -3.18
C GLY A 213 22.99 -7.07 -3.87
N GLY A 214 22.51 -7.44 -5.05
CA GLY A 214 21.52 -6.64 -5.78
C GLY A 214 20.16 -6.67 -5.11
N ARG A 215 19.54 -5.47 -4.95
CA ARG A 215 18.24 -5.27 -4.30
C ARG A 215 17.04 -5.89 -5.03
N ARG A 216 17.21 -6.52 -6.18
CA ARG A 216 16.12 -7.12 -6.95
C ARG A 216 16.31 -8.63 -7.01
N ARG A 217 15.36 -9.35 -6.46
CA ARG A 217 15.21 -10.79 -6.71
C ARG A 217 14.65 -11.00 -8.12
N ASN A 218 15.09 -12.06 -8.78
CA ASN A 218 14.48 -12.52 -10.01
C ASN A 218 13.34 -13.47 -9.63
N GLY A 219 12.10 -13.09 -9.98
CA GLY A 219 10.95 -13.97 -9.84
C GLY A 219 10.79 -14.84 -11.09
N THR A 220 10.49 -16.11 -10.89
CA THR A 220 10.10 -17.04 -11.96
C THR A 220 8.76 -17.67 -11.64
N ILE A 221 8.04 -18.09 -12.67
CA ILE A 221 6.84 -18.92 -12.58
C ILE A 221 6.99 -20.06 -13.59
N ASN A 222 6.84 -21.30 -13.14
CA ASN A 222 7.07 -22.48 -13.96
C ASN A 222 8.45 -22.46 -14.66
N GLY A 223 9.50 -21.97 -13.97
CA GLY A 223 10.85 -21.87 -14.50
C GLY A 223 11.08 -20.75 -15.53
N ARG A 224 10.08 -19.93 -15.86
CA ARG A 224 10.19 -18.79 -16.78
C ARG A 224 10.26 -17.46 -16.02
N PRO A 225 11.11 -16.51 -16.43
CA PRO A 225 11.15 -15.18 -15.78
C PRO A 225 9.78 -14.48 -15.80
N LEU A 226 9.34 -13.95 -14.65
CA LEU A 226 8.07 -13.21 -14.56
C LEU A 226 7.99 -12.05 -15.55
N ALA A 227 9.10 -11.35 -15.78
CA ALA A 227 9.16 -10.23 -16.73
C ALA A 227 8.82 -10.62 -18.18
N GLU A 228 8.97 -11.90 -18.54
CA GLU A 228 8.71 -12.40 -19.89
C GLU A 228 7.28 -12.91 -20.07
N VAL A 229 6.65 -13.35 -18.97
CA VAL A 229 5.40 -14.10 -19.05
C VAL A 229 4.20 -13.36 -18.47
N MET A 230 4.38 -12.35 -17.63
CA MET A 230 3.28 -11.73 -16.90
C MET A 230 2.18 -11.13 -17.81
N GLU A 231 2.55 -10.69 -19.02
CA GLU A 231 1.55 -10.16 -19.97
C GLU A 231 0.71 -11.27 -20.65
N GLU A 232 1.06 -12.55 -20.45
CA GLU A 232 0.27 -13.70 -20.88
C GLU A 232 -0.90 -14.00 -19.93
N TYR A 233 -0.86 -13.43 -18.69
CA TYR A 233 -1.85 -13.65 -17.63
C TYR A 233 -2.97 -12.60 -17.68
N SER A 234 -4.14 -13.01 -17.23
CA SER A 234 -5.29 -12.10 -17.11
C SER A 234 -4.98 -10.95 -16.15
N GLN A 235 -5.53 -9.79 -16.44
CA GLN A 235 -5.32 -8.58 -15.66
C GLN A 235 -6.66 -7.96 -15.25
N MET A 236 -6.66 -7.35 -14.05
CA MET A 236 -7.78 -6.55 -13.56
C MET A 236 -7.25 -5.17 -13.15
N THR A 237 -7.99 -4.13 -13.53
CA THR A 237 -7.61 -2.73 -13.25
C THR A 237 -8.54 -2.11 -12.22
N ILE A 238 -7.99 -1.38 -11.26
CA ILE A 238 -8.71 -0.66 -10.22
C ILE A 238 -8.31 0.81 -10.24
N SER A 239 -9.33 1.69 -10.32
CA SER A 239 -9.18 3.15 -10.36
C SER A 239 -10.06 3.81 -9.29
N PRO A 240 -9.65 3.78 -8.01
CA PRO A 240 -10.43 4.37 -6.93
C PRO A 240 -10.37 5.91 -7.01
N LYS A 241 -11.48 6.56 -6.66
CA LYS A 241 -11.61 8.03 -6.67
C LYS A 241 -10.73 8.68 -5.60
N PRO A 242 -10.31 9.96 -5.81
CA PRO A 242 -9.66 10.73 -4.75
C PRO A 242 -10.50 10.77 -3.46
N GLY A 243 -9.83 10.56 -2.33
CA GLY A 243 -10.45 10.42 -1.02
C GLY A 243 -10.80 8.98 -0.62
N SER A 244 -10.67 8.01 -1.53
CA SER A 244 -10.87 6.60 -1.19
C SER A 244 -9.62 6.01 -0.52
N LEU A 245 -9.84 5.15 0.49
CA LEU A 245 -8.85 4.25 1.06
C LEU A 245 -9.00 2.88 0.40
N VAL A 246 -7.91 2.33 -0.10
CA VAL A 246 -7.84 0.95 -0.62
C VAL A 246 -7.00 0.11 0.33
N ILE A 247 -7.47 -1.09 0.66
CA ILE A 247 -6.71 -2.13 1.38
C ILE A 247 -6.85 -3.40 0.56
N PHE A 248 -5.74 -4.07 0.25
CA PHE A 248 -5.78 -5.30 -0.56
C PHE A 248 -4.61 -6.24 -0.24
N ASP A 249 -4.73 -7.47 -0.67
CA ASP A 249 -3.72 -8.51 -0.46
C ASP A 249 -2.52 -8.35 -1.43
N GLY A 250 -1.81 -7.22 -1.26
CA GLY A 250 -0.62 -6.90 -2.05
C GLY A 250 0.55 -7.84 -1.79
N GLY A 251 0.57 -8.52 -0.64
CA GLY A 251 1.54 -9.56 -0.34
C GLY A 251 1.40 -10.77 -1.24
N ARG A 252 0.18 -11.14 -1.58
CA ARG A 252 -0.16 -12.33 -2.36
C ARG A 252 -0.32 -12.06 -3.85
N ILE A 253 -0.89 -10.92 -4.25
CA ILE A 253 -1.28 -10.62 -5.63
C ILE A 253 -0.19 -9.83 -6.34
N LEU A 254 0.30 -10.32 -7.48
CA LEU A 254 1.22 -9.55 -8.33
C LEU A 254 0.52 -8.29 -8.83
N HIS A 255 1.14 -7.14 -8.64
CA HIS A 255 0.54 -5.89 -9.05
C HIS A 255 1.55 -4.85 -9.49
N ARG A 256 1.06 -3.84 -10.22
CA ARG A 256 1.81 -2.64 -10.62
C ARG A 256 0.92 -1.40 -10.61
N VAL A 257 1.52 -0.23 -10.77
CA VAL A 257 0.79 0.99 -11.15
C VAL A 257 1.14 1.33 -12.59
N SER A 258 0.12 1.48 -13.44
CA SER A 258 0.29 1.81 -14.85
C SER A 258 0.87 3.23 -15.04
N ALA A 259 1.46 3.50 -16.21
CA ALA A 259 2.07 4.79 -16.48
C ALA A 259 1.05 5.93 -16.44
N VAL A 260 1.38 6.97 -15.70
CA VAL A 260 0.59 8.20 -15.60
C VAL A 260 0.59 8.93 -16.95
N LYS A 261 -0.56 9.45 -17.36
CA LYS A 261 -0.71 10.26 -18.57
C LYS A 261 -1.40 11.58 -18.26
N GLY A 262 -1.04 12.59 -19.03
CA GLY A 262 -1.53 13.96 -18.83
C GLY A 262 -0.63 14.74 -17.86
N LYS A 263 -1.08 15.94 -17.43
CA LYS A 263 -0.30 16.85 -16.59
C LYS A 263 -0.57 16.70 -15.09
N ARG A 264 -1.70 16.09 -14.74
CA ARG A 264 -2.09 15.90 -13.34
C ARG A 264 -1.36 14.68 -12.77
N ARG A 265 -0.63 14.90 -11.68
CA ARG A 265 0.13 13.87 -10.98
C ARG A 265 -0.79 12.88 -10.25
N ARG A 266 -0.37 11.62 -10.20
CA ARG A 266 -0.94 10.67 -9.24
C ARG A 266 -0.27 10.87 -7.90
N ILE A 267 -1.05 11.11 -6.85
CA ILE A 267 -0.55 11.27 -5.48
C ILE A 267 -1.31 10.32 -4.57
N THR A 268 -0.58 9.50 -3.82
CA THR A 268 -1.14 8.60 -2.81
C THR A 268 -0.36 8.71 -1.50
N ILE A 269 -1.03 8.48 -0.38
CA ILE A 269 -0.40 8.26 0.92
C ILE A 269 -0.76 6.85 1.38
N GLY A 270 0.23 6.04 1.77
CA GLY A 270 -0.03 4.65 2.11
C GLY A 270 1.18 3.90 2.64
N GLY A 271 0.96 2.62 2.91
CA GLY A 271 1.93 1.70 3.48
C GLY A 271 1.37 0.30 3.54
N PHE A 272 1.66 -0.39 4.63
CA PHE A 272 1.34 -1.80 4.84
C PHE A 272 0.57 -1.98 6.14
N VAL A 273 -0.19 -3.08 6.21
CA VAL A 273 -0.89 -3.48 7.42
C VAL A 273 -0.81 -5.01 7.57
N ALA A 274 -0.63 -5.48 8.79
CA ALA A 274 -0.66 -6.89 9.12
C ALA A 274 -1.16 -7.10 10.55
N PHE A 275 -1.70 -8.29 10.83
CA PHE A 275 -1.90 -8.71 12.20
C PHE A 275 -0.56 -8.95 12.92
N SER A 276 -0.55 -8.82 14.25
CA SER A 276 0.51 -9.41 15.07
C SER A 276 0.51 -10.94 14.92
N ARG A 277 1.63 -11.61 15.24
CA ARG A 277 1.75 -13.08 15.11
C ARG A 277 0.62 -13.87 15.76
N GLN A 278 0.07 -13.38 16.86
CA GLN A 278 -1.07 -14.00 17.56
C GLN A 278 -2.42 -13.44 17.12
N ARG A 279 -2.44 -12.53 16.12
CA ARG A 279 -3.62 -11.81 15.63
C ARG A 279 -4.41 -11.03 16.70
N GLU A 280 -3.76 -10.67 17.82
CA GLU A 280 -4.37 -9.91 18.91
C GLU A 280 -4.50 -8.43 18.61
N LYS A 281 -3.60 -7.90 17.77
CA LYS A 281 -3.58 -6.50 17.35
C LYS A 281 -3.19 -6.35 15.88
N VAL A 282 -3.34 -5.15 15.38
CA VAL A 282 -2.97 -4.76 14.02
C VAL A 282 -1.78 -3.81 14.06
N PHE A 283 -0.78 -4.08 13.26
CA PHE A 283 0.32 -3.17 12.96
C PHE A 283 0.11 -2.52 11.59
N TYR A 284 0.48 -1.24 11.44
CA TYR A 284 0.54 -0.55 10.15
C TYR A 284 1.81 0.30 10.07
N TRP A 285 2.40 0.39 8.89
CA TRP A 285 3.70 1.08 8.69
C TRP A 285 3.93 1.41 7.21
N SER A 286 5.05 2.12 6.91
CA SER A 286 5.56 2.28 5.54
C SER A 286 7.08 2.14 5.47
#